data_2133589939875bd449297cf6a38fcc31
#
_entry.id   2133589939875bd449297cf6a38fcc31
#
_cell.length_a   1.000
_cell.length_b   1.000
_cell.length_c   1.000
_cell.angle_alpha   90.00
_cell.angle_beta   90.00
_cell.angle_gamma   90.00
#
_symmetry.space_group_name_H-M   'P 1'
#
loop_
_entity.id
_entity.type
_entity.pdbx_description
1 polymer ?
#
loop_
_entity_poly.entity_id
_entity_poly.type
_entity_poly.pdbx_seq_one_letter_code
_entity_poly.pdbx_strand_id
1 'polypeptide(L)'
;MFLALAMVGILLPLGAAYVERGAKVLIAERHHRHHDTYTVPPELTNSLVKAMVVMGGVGVVLGVLCLTGVFWQRYVFVLAFFDAFVICLFAAWLALCRHQVALFEDHMVVTPLVGRRVLVRYSDVDRLSWGGVRHGTGYRNLRVGVGGAYAVTLLGVMDIEQIMLHLDRFDAIEYGPDGTLV
;
A
#
# COMPACT_ATOMS: atom_id res chain seq x y z
N MET A 1 0.21 22.85 -23.82
CA MET A 1 -0.01 22.69 -22.35
C MET A 1 -1.16 21.77 -22.02
N PHE A 2 -2.35 21.89 -22.64
CA PHE A 2 -3.48 20.97 -22.44
C PHE A 2 -3.08 19.49 -22.64
N LEU A 3 -2.47 19.16 -23.78
CA LEU A 3 -2.04 17.80 -24.09
C LEU A 3 -1.06 17.23 -23.04
N ALA A 4 -0.16 18.05 -22.54
CA ALA A 4 0.82 17.59 -21.53
C ALA A 4 0.13 17.20 -20.21
N LEU A 5 -0.83 18.01 -19.72
CA LEU A 5 -1.61 17.70 -18.53
C LEU A 5 -2.54 16.50 -18.77
N ALA A 6 -3.27 16.47 -19.87
CA ALA A 6 -4.13 15.34 -20.20
C ALA A 6 -3.34 14.01 -20.32
N MET A 7 -2.10 14.06 -20.78
CA MET A 7 -1.21 12.88 -20.84
C MET A 7 -0.89 12.34 -19.45
N VAL A 8 -0.70 13.19 -18.45
CA VAL A 8 -0.47 12.74 -17.05
C VAL A 8 -1.68 11.96 -16.53
N GLY A 9 -2.89 12.55 -16.69
CA GLY A 9 -4.14 11.93 -16.26
C GLY A 9 -4.47 10.61 -16.97
N ILE A 10 -3.87 10.34 -18.13
CA ILE A 10 -4.10 9.11 -18.91
C ILE A 10 -2.98 8.11 -18.72
N LEU A 11 -1.71 8.52 -18.85
CA LEU A 11 -0.57 7.59 -18.89
C LEU A 11 -0.27 6.96 -17.54
N LEU A 12 -0.42 7.70 -16.43
CA LEU A 12 -0.18 7.15 -15.10
C LEU A 12 -1.16 6.02 -14.77
N PRO A 13 -2.50 6.19 -14.93
CA PRO A 13 -3.44 5.10 -14.70
C PRO A 13 -3.24 3.91 -15.65
N LEU A 14 -2.93 4.15 -16.92
CA LEU A 14 -2.66 3.08 -17.88
C LEU A 14 -1.40 2.30 -17.54
N GLY A 15 -0.33 2.99 -17.15
CA GLY A 15 0.91 2.37 -16.70
C GLY A 15 0.70 1.50 -15.45
N ALA A 16 -0.05 2.02 -14.46
CA ALA A 16 -0.41 1.26 -13.26
C ALA A 16 -1.26 0.02 -13.61
N ALA A 17 -2.26 0.17 -14.49
CA ALA A 17 -3.11 -0.93 -14.94
C ALA A 17 -2.32 -2.01 -15.70
N TYR A 18 -1.34 -1.60 -16.50
CA TYR A 18 -0.46 -2.54 -17.21
C TYR A 18 0.41 -3.36 -16.26
N VAL A 19 1.04 -2.70 -15.28
CA VAL A 19 1.86 -3.37 -14.26
C VAL A 19 1.02 -4.34 -13.42
N GLU A 20 -0.19 -3.93 -13.00
CA GLU A 20 -1.10 -4.75 -12.21
C GLU A 20 -1.53 -6.02 -12.95
N ARG A 21 -1.75 -5.95 -14.26
CA ARG A 21 -2.03 -7.14 -15.08
C ARG A 21 -0.86 -8.11 -15.11
N GLY A 22 0.37 -7.60 -15.22
CA GLY A 22 1.58 -8.44 -15.20
C GLY A 22 1.83 -9.10 -13.85
N ALA A 23 1.52 -8.42 -12.75
CA ALA A 23 1.69 -8.95 -11.40
C ALA A 23 0.81 -10.18 -11.12
N LYS A 24 -0.41 -10.22 -11.65
CA LYS A 24 -1.34 -11.37 -11.49
C LYS A 24 -0.81 -12.66 -12.10
N VAL A 25 -0.08 -12.60 -13.20
CA VAL A 25 0.51 -13.75 -13.87
C VAL A 25 1.66 -14.34 -13.03
N LEU A 26 2.44 -13.50 -12.36
CA LEU A 26 3.59 -13.94 -11.55
C LEU A 26 3.19 -14.56 -10.19
N ILE A 27 2.02 -14.23 -9.65
CA ILE A 27 1.53 -14.78 -8.37
C ILE A 27 1.15 -16.26 -8.55
N ALA A 28 0.61 -16.66 -9.70
CA ALA A 28 0.24 -18.03 -9.99
C ALA A 28 1.46 -18.99 -10.04
N GLU A 29 2.66 -18.49 -10.34
CA GLU A 29 3.89 -19.30 -10.43
C GLU A 29 4.67 -19.41 -9.12
N ARG A 30 4.33 -18.63 -8.07
CA ARG A 30 5.12 -18.55 -6.83
C ARG A 30 4.86 -19.63 -5.78
N HIS A 31 3.93 -20.54 -5.99
CA HIS A 31 3.58 -21.60 -5.02
C HIS A 31 4.66 -22.67 -4.74
N HIS A 32 5.88 -22.53 -5.28
CA HIS A 32 6.95 -23.52 -5.12
C HIS A 32 8.23 -23.02 -4.46
N ARG A 33 8.22 -21.87 -3.77
CA ARG A 33 9.42 -21.38 -3.05
C ARG A 33 9.29 -21.62 -1.55
N HIS A 34 10.39 -22.05 -0.91
CA HIS A 34 10.52 -22.39 0.52
C HIS A 34 10.30 -21.21 1.50
N HIS A 35 9.60 -20.14 1.11
CA HIS A 35 9.28 -19.02 1.98
C HIS A 35 7.91 -18.45 1.61
N ASP A 36 7.16 -18.10 2.62
CA ASP A 36 5.86 -17.45 2.46
C ASP A 36 6.05 -15.95 2.28
N THR A 37 5.49 -15.41 1.20
CA THR A 37 5.54 -13.97 0.94
C THR A 37 4.15 -13.37 1.02
N TYR A 38 3.96 -12.47 1.96
CA TYR A 38 2.73 -11.72 2.17
C TYR A 38 2.82 -10.36 1.50
N THR A 39 1.82 -10.04 0.69
CA THR A 39 1.70 -8.77 -0.03
C THR A 39 0.36 -8.12 0.29
N VAL A 40 0.24 -6.85 -0.02
CA VAL A 40 -1.04 -6.15 0.07
C VAL A 40 -2.06 -6.81 -0.86
N PRO A 41 -3.32 -7.04 -0.42
CA PRO A 41 -4.36 -7.66 -1.23
C PRO A 41 -4.54 -6.95 -2.58
N PRO A 42 -4.62 -7.72 -3.68
CA PRO A 42 -4.75 -7.16 -5.03
C PRO A 42 -6.06 -6.40 -5.24
N GLU A 43 -7.08 -6.64 -4.42
CA GLU A 43 -8.35 -5.91 -4.44
C GLU A 43 -8.15 -4.43 -4.09
N LEU A 44 -7.26 -4.15 -3.12
CA LEU A 44 -6.95 -2.78 -2.70
C LEU A 44 -6.14 -2.04 -3.77
N THR A 45 -5.09 -2.66 -4.31
CA THR A 45 -4.27 -2.05 -5.37
C THR A 45 -5.07 -1.84 -6.65
N ASN A 46 -5.92 -2.79 -7.04
CA ASN A 46 -6.84 -2.65 -8.17
C ASN A 46 -7.86 -1.52 -7.97
N SER A 47 -8.38 -1.33 -6.74
CA SER A 47 -9.33 -0.25 -6.46
C SER A 47 -8.69 1.12 -6.62
N LEU A 48 -7.41 1.27 -6.24
CA LEU A 48 -6.65 2.50 -6.47
C LEU A 48 -6.44 2.77 -7.96
N VAL A 49 -6.10 1.73 -8.75
CA VAL A 49 -5.97 1.86 -10.21
C VAL A 49 -7.29 2.29 -10.84
N LYS A 50 -8.42 1.69 -10.43
CA LYS A 50 -9.74 2.10 -10.91
C LYS A 50 -10.05 3.55 -10.54
N ALA A 51 -9.75 3.97 -9.31
CA ALA A 51 -9.93 5.36 -8.88
C ALA A 51 -9.08 6.33 -9.70
N MET A 52 -7.82 5.98 -10.02
CA MET A 52 -6.98 6.80 -10.91
C MET A 52 -7.57 6.93 -12.31
N VAL A 53 -8.08 5.84 -12.90
CA VAL A 53 -8.73 5.85 -14.23
C VAL A 53 -9.95 6.76 -14.22
N VAL A 54 -10.80 6.65 -13.20
CA VAL A 54 -12.00 7.50 -13.08
C VAL A 54 -11.62 8.97 -12.92
N MET A 55 -10.70 9.27 -12.01
CA MET A 55 -10.27 10.66 -11.73
C MET A 55 -9.59 11.28 -12.95
N GLY A 56 -8.67 10.55 -13.60
CA GLY A 56 -8.02 11.01 -14.83
C GLY A 56 -9.03 11.24 -15.96
N GLY A 57 -9.95 10.30 -16.18
CA GLY A 57 -11.01 10.42 -17.19
C GLY A 57 -11.93 11.62 -16.96
N VAL A 58 -12.40 11.80 -15.72
CA VAL A 58 -13.23 12.97 -15.34
C VAL A 58 -12.45 14.27 -15.56
N GLY A 59 -11.18 14.31 -15.15
CA GLY A 59 -10.31 15.49 -15.34
C GLY A 59 -10.19 15.87 -16.83
N VAL A 60 -9.93 14.89 -17.70
CA VAL A 60 -9.82 15.13 -19.15
C VAL A 60 -11.14 15.61 -19.74
N VAL A 61 -12.26 14.98 -19.39
CA VAL A 61 -13.61 15.39 -19.88
C VAL A 61 -13.92 16.83 -19.45
N LEU A 62 -13.73 17.15 -18.18
CA LEU A 62 -13.97 18.51 -17.69
C LEU A 62 -13.01 19.52 -18.33
N GLY A 63 -11.74 19.13 -18.53
CA GLY A 63 -10.76 19.95 -19.24
C GLY A 63 -11.17 20.28 -20.68
N VAL A 64 -11.74 19.31 -21.41
CA VAL A 64 -12.30 19.51 -22.75
C VAL A 64 -13.51 20.45 -22.71
N LEU A 65 -14.43 20.26 -21.75
CA LEU A 65 -15.60 21.13 -21.59
C LEU A 65 -15.19 22.58 -21.26
N CYS A 66 -14.10 22.80 -20.53
CA CYS A 66 -13.55 24.14 -20.33
C CYS A 66 -12.95 24.72 -21.63
N LEU A 67 -12.30 23.89 -22.46
CA LEU A 67 -11.75 24.33 -23.76
C LEU A 67 -12.85 24.72 -24.76
N THR A 68 -13.98 24.02 -24.74
CA THR A 68 -15.15 24.32 -25.62
C THR A 68 -15.99 25.49 -25.12
N GLY A 69 -15.60 26.12 -24.00
CA GLY A 69 -16.32 27.28 -23.45
C GLY A 69 -17.60 26.95 -22.69
N VAL A 70 -17.87 25.68 -22.42
CA VAL A 70 -19.04 25.26 -21.62
C VAL A 70 -18.90 25.75 -20.18
N PHE A 71 -17.67 25.74 -19.68
CA PHE A 71 -17.34 26.27 -18.34
C PHE A 71 -16.41 27.48 -18.45
N TRP A 72 -16.63 28.50 -17.62
CA TRP A 72 -15.80 29.72 -17.56
C TRP A 72 -14.45 29.51 -16.87
N GLN A 73 -14.20 28.34 -16.32
CA GLN A 73 -12.96 28.00 -15.66
C GLN A 73 -11.83 27.74 -16.66
N ARG A 74 -10.61 28.12 -16.29
CA ARG A 74 -9.44 27.80 -17.09
C ARG A 74 -9.15 26.28 -16.98
N TYR A 75 -9.14 25.56 -18.09
CA TYR A 75 -8.84 24.12 -18.15
C TYR A 75 -7.58 23.71 -17.38
N VAL A 76 -6.61 24.62 -17.27
CA VAL A 76 -5.33 24.38 -16.57
C VAL A 76 -5.55 24.06 -15.09
N PHE A 77 -6.40 24.82 -14.40
CA PHE A 77 -6.68 24.59 -12.99
C PHE A 77 -7.45 23.29 -12.77
N VAL A 78 -8.38 23.01 -13.66
CA VAL A 78 -9.17 21.77 -13.60
C VAL A 78 -8.27 20.56 -13.80
N LEU A 79 -7.48 20.53 -14.87
CA LEU A 79 -6.56 19.44 -15.14
C LEU A 79 -5.51 19.30 -14.03
N ALA A 80 -4.89 20.39 -13.57
CA ALA A 80 -3.89 20.33 -12.51
C ALA A 80 -4.46 19.78 -11.19
N PHE A 81 -5.73 20.09 -10.86
CA PHE A 81 -6.39 19.53 -9.69
C PHE A 81 -6.56 18.00 -9.81
N PHE A 82 -7.08 17.51 -10.93
CA PHE A 82 -7.27 16.08 -11.15
C PHE A 82 -5.95 15.35 -11.29
N ASP A 83 -4.95 15.93 -11.95
CA ASP A 83 -3.61 15.37 -12.08
C ASP A 83 -2.93 15.23 -10.71
N ALA A 84 -3.09 16.22 -9.82
CA ALA A 84 -2.58 16.12 -8.45
C ALA A 84 -3.21 14.92 -7.71
N PHE A 85 -4.52 14.69 -7.86
CA PHE A 85 -5.18 13.51 -7.31
C PHE A 85 -4.63 12.21 -7.89
N VAL A 86 -4.51 12.13 -9.23
CA VAL A 86 -3.95 10.96 -9.92
C VAL A 86 -2.53 10.66 -9.44
N ILE A 87 -1.69 11.69 -9.29
CA ILE A 87 -0.31 11.56 -8.80
C ILE A 87 -0.28 11.05 -7.36
N CYS A 88 -1.14 11.59 -6.47
CA CYS A 88 -1.25 11.12 -5.09
C CYS A 88 -1.70 9.66 -5.01
N LEU A 89 -2.72 9.26 -5.78
CA LEU A 89 -3.19 7.88 -5.85
C LEU A 89 -2.12 6.95 -6.43
N PHE A 90 -1.37 7.40 -7.45
CA PHE A 90 -0.27 6.64 -8.04
C PHE A 90 0.87 6.43 -7.04
N ALA A 91 1.24 7.46 -6.28
CA ALA A 91 2.25 7.35 -5.23
C ALA A 91 1.82 6.37 -4.12
N ALA A 92 0.55 6.43 -3.70
CA ALA A 92 -0.02 5.50 -2.74
C ALA A 92 -0.02 4.05 -3.27
N TRP A 93 -0.43 3.86 -4.52
CA TRP A 93 -0.41 2.56 -5.20
C TRP A 93 1.02 2.00 -5.28
N LEU A 94 2.02 2.78 -5.69
CA LEU A 94 3.42 2.37 -5.72
C LEU A 94 3.93 1.95 -4.34
N ALA A 95 3.60 2.72 -3.31
CA ALA A 95 4.00 2.41 -1.93
C ALA A 95 3.39 1.07 -1.47
N LEU A 96 2.10 0.83 -1.75
CA LEU A 96 1.42 -0.42 -1.40
C LEU A 96 1.94 -1.61 -2.20
N CYS A 97 2.18 -1.47 -3.50
CA CYS A 97 2.77 -2.53 -4.32
C CYS A 97 4.19 -2.91 -3.87
N ARG A 98 4.91 -1.95 -3.28
CA ARG A 98 6.25 -2.19 -2.76
C ARG A 98 6.24 -2.89 -1.41
N HIS A 99 5.18 -2.72 -0.60
CA HIS A 99 5.09 -3.29 0.73
C HIS A 99 4.89 -4.80 0.66
N GLN A 100 5.88 -5.54 1.21
CA GLN A 100 5.85 -7.00 1.26
C GLN A 100 6.59 -7.52 2.47
N VAL A 101 6.17 -8.68 2.97
CA VAL A 101 6.80 -9.40 4.06
C VAL A 101 7.12 -10.81 3.56
N ALA A 102 8.40 -11.15 3.54
CA ALA A 102 8.85 -12.51 3.24
C ALA A 102 9.26 -13.18 4.56
N LEU A 103 8.62 -14.29 4.88
CA LEU A 103 8.90 -15.08 6.08
C LEU A 103 9.84 -16.23 5.72
N PHE A 104 10.86 -16.43 6.55
CA PHE A 104 11.82 -17.52 6.50
C PHE A 104 11.75 -18.26 7.84
N GLU A 105 12.49 -19.36 7.99
CA GLU A 105 12.46 -20.20 9.20
C GLU A 105 12.91 -19.47 10.47
N ASP A 106 13.90 -18.56 10.38
CA ASP A 106 14.55 -17.89 11.53
C ASP A 106 14.43 -16.37 11.50
N HIS A 107 13.98 -15.79 10.39
CA HIS A 107 13.90 -14.35 10.20
C HIS A 107 12.81 -13.96 9.21
N MET A 108 12.40 -12.70 9.24
CA MET A 108 11.57 -12.10 8.21
C MET A 108 12.29 -10.93 7.53
N VAL A 109 11.98 -10.73 6.25
CA VAL A 109 12.43 -9.57 5.48
C VAL A 109 11.22 -8.72 5.13
N VAL A 110 11.17 -7.53 5.70
CA VAL A 110 10.09 -6.58 5.46
C VAL A 110 10.56 -5.48 4.54
N THR A 111 9.82 -5.27 3.46
CA THR A 111 9.97 -4.09 2.60
C THR A 111 8.91 -3.08 3.03
N PRO A 112 9.27 -1.99 3.75
CA PRO A 112 8.29 -1.02 4.22
C PRO A 112 7.74 -0.19 3.04
N LEU A 113 6.65 0.56 3.30
CA LEU A 113 6.08 1.50 2.32
C LEU A 113 7.13 2.48 1.79
N VAL A 114 7.95 3.01 2.70
CA VAL A 114 9.03 3.94 2.40
C VAL A 114 10.28 3.48 3.14
N GLY A 115 11.45 3.55 2.49
CA GLY A 115 12.71 3.19 3.08
C GLY A 115 13.35 1.92 2.50
N ARG A 116 14.33 1.38 3.21
CA ARG A 116 15.08 0.18 2.81
C ARG A 116 14.44 -1.07 3.41
N ARG A 117 14.75 -2.22 2.81
CA ARG A 117 14.39 -3.52 3.36
C ARG A 117 15.01 -3.70 4.75
N VAL A 118 14.22 -4.22 5.67
CA VAL A 118 14.62 -4.49 7.05
C VAL A 118 14.57 -5.99 7.26
N LEU A 119 15.67 -6.57 7.72
CA LEU A 119 15.74 -7.96 8.15
C LEU A 119 15.53 -7.99 9.67
N VAL A 120 14.59 -8.79 10.13
CA VAL A 120 14.26 -8.97 11.54
C VAL A 120 14.37 -10.45 11.86
N ARG A 121 15.28 -10.83 12.77
CA ARG A 121 15.37 -12.18 13.31
C ARG A 121 14.31 -12.38 14.38
N TYR A 122 13.67 -13.53 14.42
CA TYR A 122 12.60 -13.80 15.41
C TYR A 122 13.15 -13.81 16.84
N SER A 123 14.40 -14.27 17.03
CA SER A 123 15.09 -14.24 18.32
C SER A 123 15.29 -12.83 18.88
N ASP A 124 15.40 -11.84 18.02
CA ASP A 124 15.70 -10.46 18.38
C ASP A 124 14.45 -9.61 18.62
N VAL A 125 13.27 -10.18 18.35
CA VAL A 125 11.97 -9.51 18.59
C VAL A 125 11.72 -9.48 20.10
N ASP A 126 11.72 -8.28 20.66
CA ASP A 126 11.49 -8.03 22.08
C ASP A 126 10.10 -7.45 22.37
N ARG A 127 9.42 -6.92 21.34
CA ARG A 127 8.17 -6.21 21.50
C ARG A 127 7.27 -6.33 20.28
N LEU A 128 6.01 -6.66 20.51
CA LEU A 128 4.93 -6.62 19.51
C LEU A 128 3.81 -5.76 20.04
N SER A 129 3.46 -4.69 19.34
CA SER A 129 2.36 -3.82 19.75
C SER A 129 1.43 -3.51 18.59
N TRP A 130 0.14 -3.42 18.91
CA TRP A 130 -0.87 -3.06 17.93
C TRP A 130 -0.90 -1.55 17.76
N GLY A 131 -0.74 -1.06 16.53
CA GLY A 131 -0.77 0.35 16.20
C GLY A 131 -1.96 0.73 15.34
N GLY A 132 -2.40 1.99 15.45
CA GLY A 132 -3.41 2.54 14.54
C GLY A 132 -4.82 2.01 14.79
N VAL A 133 -5.17 1.67 16.03
CA VAL A 133 -6.53 1.21 16.40
C VAL A 133 -7.52 2.34 16.20
N ARG A 134 -8.20 2.37 15.07
CA ARG A 134 -9.48 3.06 14.94
C ARG A 134 -10.57 2.09 15.33
N HIS A 135 -11.30 2.41 16.41
CA HIS A 135 -12.50 1.66 16.77
C HIS A 135 -13.40 1.54 15.53
N GLY A 136 -13.72 0.31 15.12
CA GLY A 136 -14.67 0.00 14.07
C GLY A 136 -14.14 -0.38 12.70
N THR A 137 -12.82 -0.25 12.39
CA THR A 137 -12.31 -0.62 11.04
C THR A 137 -11.80 -2.04 10.92
N GLY A 138 -11.58 -2.77 12.02
CA GLY A 138 -11.06 -4.14 12.01
C GLY A 138 -9.59 -4.29 11.61
N TYR A 139 -9.00 -3.30 10.94
CA TYR A 139 -7.60 -3.36 10.51
C TYR A 139 -6.69 -2.76 11.58
N ARG A 140 -5.77 -3.59 12.10
CA ARG A 140 -4.77 -3.18 13.07
C ARG A 140 -3.38 -3.38 12.48
N ASN A 141 -2.54 -2.35 12.54
CA ASN A 141 -1.14 -2.50 12.17
C ASN A 141 -0.37 -3.18 13.30
N LEU A 142 0.57 -4.06 12.97
CA LEU A 142 1.46 -4.66 13.93
C LEU A 142 2.81 -3.94 13.88
N ARG A 143 3.26 -3.42 15.01
CA ARG A 143 4.59 -2.84 15.19
C ARG A 143 5.50 -3.87 15.81
N VAL A 144 6.63 -4.13 15.18
CA VAL A 144 7.64 -5.07 15.64
C VAL A 144 8.81 -4.29 16.18
N GLY A 145 9.18 -4.53 17.44
CA GLY A 145 10.31 -3.94 18.14
C GLY A 145 11.48 -4.89 18.20
N VAL A 146 12.69 -4.30 18.13
CA VAL A 146 13.97 -4.99 18.27
C VAL A 146 14.92 -4.08 19.06
N GLY A 147 15.50 -4.58 20.13
CA GLY A 147 16.45 -3.82 20.94
C GLY A 147 15.86 -2.57 21.61
N GLY A 148 14.57 -2.61 21.98
CA GLY A 148 13.86 -1.52 22.64
C GLY A 148 13.35 -0.41 21.69
N ALA A 149 13.56 -0.54 20.38
CA ALA A 149 13.06 0.40 19.38
C ALA A 149 12.13 -0.30 18.36
N TYR A 150 11.18 0.43 17.80
CA TYR A 150 10.36 -0.13 16.72
C TYR A 150 11.19 -0.22 15.42
N ALA A 151 11.40 -1.46 14.97
CA ALA A 151 12.16 -1.75 13.76
C ALA A 151 11.28 -1.60 12.50
N VAL A 152 10.02 -2.08 12.56
CA VAL A 152 9.14 -2.13 11.39
C VAL A 152 7.66 -2.13 11.79
N THR A 153 6.81 -1.62 10.89
CA THR A 153 5.36 -1.68 11.03
C THR A 153 4.78 -2.49 9.86
N LEU A 154 4.03 -3.53 10.20
CA LEU A 154 3.27 -4.33 9.25
C LEU A 154 1.86 -3.74 9.12
N LEU A 155 1.39 -3.58 7.89
CA LEU A 155 0.06 -3.02 7.64
C LEU A 155 -1.03 -4.04 7.93
N GLY A 156 -2.08 -3.62 8.63
CA GLY A 156 -3.23 -4.45 8.98
C GLY A 156 -4.09 -4.89 7.80
N VAL A 157 -3.79 -4.44 6.58
CA VAL A 157 -4.43 -4.93 5.35
C VAL A 157 -3.86 -6.26 4.86
N MET A 158 -2.73 -6.70 5.44
CA MET A 158 -2.11 -8.02 5.18
C MET A 158 -2.67 -9.03 6.19
N ASP A 159 -2.45 -10.31 5.94
CA ASP A 159 -2.82 -11.37 6.87
C ASP A 159 -1.84 -11.42 8.05
N ILE A 160 -2.06 -10.51 9.01
CA ILE A 160 -1.20 -10.37 10.20
C ILE A 160 -1.33 -11.59 11.11
N GLU A 161 -2.49 -12.25 11.15
CA GLU A 161 -2.69 -13.42 12.00
C GLU A 161 -1.78 -14.56 11.60
N GLN A 162 -1.66 -14.84 10.31
CA GLN A 162 -0.74 -15.85 9.80
C GLN A 162 0.73 -15.46 10.02
N ILE A 163 1.07 -14.18 9.85
CA ILE A 163 2.42 -13.68 10.13
C ILE A 163 2.76 -13.88 11.62
N MET A 164 1.83 -13.57 12.53
CA MET A 164 2.03 -13.76 13.96
C MET A 164 2.19 -15.23 14.35
N LEU A 165 1.37 -16.11 13.77
CA LEU A 165 1.50 -17.56 13.99
C LEU A 165 2.86 -18.09 13.55
N HIS A 166 3.42 -17.56 12.48
CA HIS A 166 4.74 -17.93 11.98
C HIS A 166 5.87 -17.37 12.84
N LEU A 167 5.70 -16.16 13.39
CA LEU A 167 6.66 -15.56 14.31
C LEU A 167 6.81 -16.36 15.61
N ASP A 168 5.74 -16.96 16.10
CA ASP A 168 5.62 -17.70 17.36
C ASP A 168 6.21 -16.95 18.59
N ARG A 169 6.07 -15.62 18.60
CA ARG A 169 6.57 -14.73 19.66
C ARG A 169 5.43 -14.03 20.40
N PHE A 170 4.42 -14.80 20.82
CA PHE A 170 3.29 -14.30 21.60
C PHE A 170 3.69 -13.76 22.97
N ASP A 171 4.87 -14.19 23.48
CA ASP A 171 5.49 -13.68 24.70
C ASP A 171 5.88 -12.19 24.62
N ALA A 172 6.15 -11.70 23.41
CA ALA A 172 6.55 -10.31 23.14
C ALA A 172 5.38 -9.34 22.95
N ILE A 173 4.13 -9.81 23.02
CA ILE A 173 2.95 -8.96 22.84
C ILE A 173 2.77 -8.03 24.03
N GLU A 174 2.64 -6.73 23.75
CA GLU A 174 2.33 -5.72 24.75
C GLU A 174 0.86 -5.70 25.08
N TYR A 175 0.55 -5.81 26.37
CA TYR A 175 -0.78 -5.61 26.92
C TYR A 175 -0.83 -4.26 27.62
N GLY A 176 -1.91 -3.51 27.40
CA GLY A 176 -2.17 -2.29 28.13
C GLY A 176 -2.44 -2.56 29.62
N PRO A 177 -2.44 -1.52 30.46
CA PRO A 177 -2.70 -1.65 31.89
C PRO A 177 -4.07 -2.28 32.21
N ASP A 178 -4.98 -2.25 31.25
CA ASP A 178 -6.35 -2.81 31.36
C ASP A 178 -6.43 -4.25 30.80
N GLY A 179 -5.30 -4.90 30.50
CA GLY A 179 -5.26 -6.22 29.87
C GLY A 179 -5.72 -6.23 28.41
N THR A 180 -5.98 -5.07 27.82
CA THR A 180 -6.30 -4.95 26.39
C THR A 180 -5.01 -4.98 25.56
N LEU A 181 -5.09 -5.56 24.37
CA LEU A 181 -3.97 -5.51 23.40
C LEU A 181 -3.70 -4.06 22.99
N VAL A 182 -2.50 -3.57 23.24
CA VAL A 182 -2.05 -2.21 22.88
C VAL A 182 -1.33 -2.23 21.55
#